data_09b8753866ddb3d69d72b735c2f31060
#
_entry.id   09b8753866ddb3d69d72b735c2f31060
#
_cell.length_a   1.000
_cell.length_b   1.000
_cell.length_c   1.000
_cell.angle_alpha   90.00
_cell.angle_beta   90.00
_cell.angle_gamma   90.00
#
_symmetry.space_group_name_H-M   'P 1'
#
loop_
_entity.id
_entity.type
_entity.pdbx_description
1 polymer ?
#
loop_
_entity_poly.entity_id
_entity_poly.type
_entity_poly.pdbx_seq_one_letter_code
_entity_poly.pdbx_strand_id
1 'polypeptide(L)'
;MQIWVGLGNPGAQYALQRHNVGFMAADVIAEAHGFGPWQKKFRSLIAEGRIGRERVLLLKPQTFMNDSGDAVQQAARFYKLDVDALTVFHDELDLAPFKVKVRVGGGLAGHNGLRSIDAALGPDFRRVRIGIGHPGPGRKDLVTRHVLGNYAKAEMEPLSDLLAAVANEAEWLADGDDARFMSEVALRLQQPG
;
A
#
# COMPACT_ATOMS: atom_id res chain seq x y z
N MET A 1 16.85 -7.11 3.66
CA MET A 1 16.22 -6.21 2.66
C MET A 1 14.77 -6.60 2.49
N GLN A 2 13.92 -5.60 2.37
CA GLN A 2 12.47 -5.77 2.15
C GLN A 2 12.05 -5.01 0.90
N ILE A 3 10.96 -5.46 0.27
CA ILE A 3 10.30 -4.73 -0.81
C ILE A 3 8.93 -4.30 -0.30
N TRP A 4 8.66 -3.00 -0.31
CA TRP A 4 7.38 -2.42 0.05
C TRP A 4 6.70 -1.87 -1.18
N VAL A 5 5.57 -2.44 -1.53
CA VAL A 5 4.83 -2.14 -2.76
C VAL A 5 3.63 -1.27 -2.41
N GLY A 6 3.52 -0.12 -3.06
CA GLY A 6 2.26 0.63 -3.08
C GLY A 6 1.51 0.33 -4.37
N LEU A 7 0.26 -0.08 -4.28
CA LEU A 7 -0.57 -0.37 -5.44
C LEU A 7 -1.36 0.86 -5.89
N GLY A 8 -1.52 0.98 -7.20
CA GLY A 8 -2.29 2.03 -7.85
C GLY A 8 -2.27 1.87 -9.36
N ASN A 9 -3.05 2.70 -10.04
CA ASN A 9 -3.01 2.81 -11.50
C ASN A 9 -2.14 4.00 -11.90
N PRO A 10 -1.22 3.83 -12.85
CA PRO A 10 -0.35 4.93 -13.28
C PRO A 10 -1.14 5.96 -14.11
N GLY A 11 -0.74 7.20 -13.96
CA GLY A 11 -1.32 8.34 -14.68
C GLY A 11 -1.88 9.39 -13.73
N ALA A 12 -1.66 10.67 -14.06
CA ALA A 12 -2.07 11.80 -13.24
C ALA A 12 -3.60 11.83 -13.03
N GLN A 13 -4.38 11.36 -14.00
CA GLN A 13 -5.83 11.31 -13.93
C GLN A 13 -6.36 10.37 -12.83
N TYR A 14 -5.54 9.42 -12.35
CA TYR A 14 -5.93 8.46 -11.32
C TYR A 14 -5.35 8.79 -9.94
N ALA A 15 -4.58 9.87 -9.84
CA ALA A 15 -3.76 10.15 -8.65
C ALA A 15 -4.56 10.26 -7.35
N LEU A 16 -5.83 10.70 -7.41
CA LEU A 16 -6.68 10.89 -6.23
C LEU A 16 -7.71 9.78 -6.04
N GLN A 17 -7.67 8.73 -6.84
CA GLN A 17 -8.58 7.59 -6.67
C GLN A 17 -8.29 6.86 -5.35
N ARG A 18 -9.35 6.33 -4.73
CA ARG A 18 -9.20 5.45 -3.56
C ARG A 18 -8.29 4.26 -3.88
N HIS A 19 -8.39 3.76 -5.11
CA HIS A 19 -7.56 2.64 -5.60
C HIS A 19 -6.06 2.96 -5.64
N ASN A 20 -5.70 4.22 -5.57
CA ASN A 20 -4.31 4.69 -5.58
C ASN A 20 -3.75 5.01 -4.18
N VAL A 21 -4.47 4.68 -3.12
CA VAL A 21 -3.98 4.96 -1.76
C VAL A 21 -2.66 4.26 -1.44
N GLY A 22 -2.40 3.11 -2.06
CA GLY A 22 -1.10 2.44 -1.95
C GLY A 22 0.04 3.26 -2.52
N PHE A 23 -0.16 3.89 -3.69
CA PHE A 23 0.83 4.83 -4.26
C PHE A 23 1.05 6.02 -3.33
N MET A 24 -0.03 6.56 -2.77
CA MET A 24 0.06 7.70 -1.84
C MET A 24 0.87 7.33 -0.59
N ALA A 25 0.64 6.14 -0.05
CA ALA A 25 1.40 5.64 1.11
C ALA A 25 2.89 5.52 0.79
N ALA A 26 3.24 4.95 -0.34
CA ALA A 26 4.63 4.83 -0.77
C ALA A 26 5.30 6.21 -0.90
N ASP A 27 4.61 7.19 -1.48
CA ASP A 27 5.15 8.55 -1.62
C ASP A 27 5.40 9.22 -0.27
N VAL A 28 4.47 9.10 0.67
CA VAL A 28 4.60 9.71 2.01
C VAL A 28 5.72 9.03 2.81
N ILE A 29 5.83 7.72 2.71
CA ILE A 29 6.92 6.95 3.35
C ILE A 29 8.28 7.38 2.78
N ALA A 30 8.38 7.50 1.46
CA ALA A 30 9.63 7.92 0.80
C ALA A 30 10.07 9.31 1.28
N GLU A 31 9.15 10.25 1.36
CA GLU A 31 9.43 11.61 1.83
C GLU A 31 9.83 11.62 3.31
N ALA A 32 9.08 10.93 4.16
CA ALA A 32 9.31 10.91 5.60
C ALA A 32 10.66 10.29 5.99
N HIS A 33 11.14 9.32 5.22
CA HIS A 33 12.36 8.57 5.53
C HIS A 33 13.53 8.90 4.62
N GLY A 34 13.43 9.96 3.82
CA GLY A 34 14.54 10.46 3.02
C GLY A 34 15.01 9.49 1.95
N PHE A 35 14.10 8.76 1.32
CA PHE A 35 14.45 7.87 0.21
C PHE A 35 15.01 8.64 -0.97
N GLY A 36 15.84 7.96 -1.76
CA GLY A 36 16.38 8.51 -2.98
C GLY A 36 15.30 8.82 -4.00
N PRO A 37 15.65 9.45 -5.14
CA PRO A 37 14.66 9.81 -6.15
C PRO A 37 14.00 8.58 -6.75
N TRP A 38 12.75 8.75 -7.18
CA TRP A 38 12.05 7.70 -7.91
C TRP A 38 12.70 7.47 -9.27
N GLN A 39 12.98 6.22 -9.59
CA GLN A 39 13.61 5.80 -10.84
C GLN A 39 12.80 4.69 -11.51
N LYS A 40 12.82 4.66 -12.83
CA LYS A 40 12.14 3.62 -13.60
C LYS A 40 12.96 2.33 -13.60
N LYS A 41 12.38 1.26 -13.07
CA LYS A 41 12.95 -0.09 -13.10
C LYS A 41 11.85 -1.11 -12.78
N PHE A 42 11.98 -2.34 -13.29
CA PHE A 42 11.01 -3.43 -13.03
C PHE A 42 9.57 -3.04 -13.39
N ARG A 43 9.37 -2.38 -14.51
CA ARG A 43 8.03 -1.86 -14.89
C ARG A 43 7.38 -1.03 -13.79
N SER A 44 8.19 -0.35 -13.01
CA SER A 44 7.77 0.36 -11.79
C SER A 44 8.51 1.68 -11.66
N LEU A 45 8.06 2.50 -10.71
CA LEU A 45 8.90 3.52 -10.10
C LEU A 45 9.43 2.94 -8.79
N ILE A 46 10.73 3.00 -8.59
CA ILE A 46 11.38 2.50 -7.38
C ILE A 46 12.16 3.61 -6.69
N ALA A 47 12.25 3.51 -5.37
CA ALA A 47 13.12 4.36 -4.55
C ALA A 47 13.78 3.50 -3.48
N GLU A 48 15.07 3.72 -3.27
CA GLU A 48 15.85 2.99 -2.28
C GLU A 48 16.10 3.84 -1.04
N GLY A 49 16.06 3.20 0.12
CA GLY A 49 16.31 3.85 1.39
C GLY A 49 16.35 2.89 2.55
N ARG A 50 16.30 3.44 3.76
CA ARG A 50 16.25 2.67 5.00
C ARG A 50 15.09 3.12 5.84
N ILE A 51 14.48 2.16 6.53
CA ILE A 51 13.48 2.41 7.56
C ILE A 51 13.99 1.72 8.82
N GLY A 52 14.41 2.51 9.80
CA GLY A 52 15.16 1.97 10.92
C GLY A 52 16.45 1.32 10.45
N ARG A 53 16.63 0.05 10.77
CA ARG A 53 17.83 -0.73 10.39
C ARG A 53 17.66 -1.44 9.05
N GLU A 54 16.43 -1.51 8.53
CA GLU A 54 16.15 -2.29 7.34
C GLU A 54 16.39 -1.50 6.06
N ARG A 55 17.04 -2.15 5.09
CA ARG A 55 17.06 -1.69 3.71
C ARG A 55 15.72 -1.98 3.08
N VAL A 56 15.10 -0.96 2.51
CA VAL A 56 13.78 -1.08 1.88
C VAL A 56 13.83 -0.54 0.46
N LEU A 57 13.29 -1.31 -0.47
CA LEU A 57 12.95 -0.85 -1.79
C LEU A 57 11.47 -0.50 -1.80
N LEU A 58 11.15 0.77 -2.00
CA LEU A 58 9.77 1.19 -2.29
C LEU A 58 9.52 1.00 -3.77
N LEU A 59 8.36 0.45 -4.12
CA LEU A 59 8.02 0.10 -5.48
C LEU A 59 6.57 0.46 -5.78
N LYS A 60 6.36 1.27 -6.81
CA LYS A 60 5.03 1.60 -7.35
C LYS A 60 4.93 1.00 -8.75
N PRO A 61 4.22 -0.13 -8.93
CA PRO A 61 4.04 -0.70 -10.27
C PRO A 61 3.44 0.33 -11.23
N GLN A 62 4.03 0.44 -12.42
CA GLN A 62 3.53 1.33 -13.48
C GLN A 62 2.80 0.55 -14.56
N THR A 63 2.32 -0.63 -14.22
CA THR A 63 1.44 -1.46 -15.01
C THR A 63 -0.01 -1.14 -14.67
N PHE A 64 -0.96 -1.61 -15.47
CA PHE A 64 -2.33 -1.67 -14.99
C PHE A 64 -2.41 -2.55 -13.74
N MET A 65 -3.41 -2.30 -12.90
CA MET A 65 -3.54 -2.94 -11.59
C MET A 65 -3.48 -4.48 -11.66
N ASN A 66 -4.14 -5.07 -12.65
CA ASN A 66 -4.17 -6.52 -12.84
C ASN A 66 -2.82 -7.14 -13.28
N ASP A 67 -1.83 -6.32 -13.63
CA ASP A 67 -0.48 -6.77 -13.99
C ASP A 67 0.56 -6.43 -12.92
N SER A 68 0.14 -5.99 -11.73
CA SER A 68 1.04 -5.61 -10.64
C SER A 68 2.00 -6.72 -10.25
N GLY A 69 1.55 -7.98 -10.29
CA GLY A 69 2.37 -9.13 -9.93
C GLY A 69 3.59 -9.33 -10.81
N ASP A 70 3.50 -8.99 -12.09
CA ASP A 70 4.64 -9.09 -13.01
C ASP A 70 5.76 -8.11 -12.59
N ALA A 71 5.40 -6.89 -12.28
CA ALA A 71 6.36 -5.88 -11.83
C ALA A 71 7.03 -6.29 -10.51
N VAL A 72 6.24 -6.72 -9.54
CA VAL A 72 6.74 -7.11 -8.21
C VAL A 72 7.64 -8.34 -8.32
N GLN A 73 7.27 -9.32 -9.14
CA GLN A 73 8.05 -10.53 -9.36
C GLN A 73 9.42 -10.22 -9.98
N GLN A 74 9.50 -9.28 -10.91
CA GLN A 74 10.78 -8.87 -11.50
C GLN A 74 11.73 -8.32 -10.43
N ALA A 75 11.25 -7.47 -9.54
CA ALA A 75 12.04 -6.93 -8.45
C ALA A 75 12.49 -8.01 -7.46
N ALA A 76 11.56 -8.87 -7.05
CA ALA A 76 11.86 -9.94 -6.10
C ALA A 76 12.93 -10.90 -6.65
N ARG A 77 12.84 -11.26 -7.93
CA ARG A 77 13.85 -12.10 -8.59
C ARG A 77 15.21 -11.42 -8.67
N PHE A 78 15.24 -10.15 -9.02
CA PHE A 78 16.49 -9.40 -9.13
C PHE A 78 17.26 -9.38 -7.81
N TYR A 79 16.56 -9.14 -6.69
CA TYR A 79 17.17 -9.07 -5.37
C TYR A 79 17.21 -10.44 -4.66
N LYS A 80 16.73 -11.50 -5.30
CA LYS A 80 16.68 -12.87 -4.75
C LYS A 80 15.94 -12.91 -3.41
N LEU A 81 14.79 -12.26 -3.36
CA LEU A 81 13.94 -12.20 -2.16
C LEU A 81 12.72 -13.10 -2.32
N ASP A 82 12.35 -13.74 -1.22
CA ASP A 82 11.15 -14.55 -1.13
C ASP A 82 9.93 -13.69 -0.78
N VAL A 83 8.75 -14.28 -0.86
CA VAL A 83 7.47 -13.62 -0.61
C VAL A 83 7.37 -13.01 0.79
N ASP A 84 8.06 -13.57 1.78
CA ASP A 84 8.08 -13.08 3.16
C ASP A 84 8.79 -11.73 3.33
N ALA A 85 9.60 -11.32 2.34
CA ALA A 85 10.24 -10.01 2.32
C ALA A 85 9.33 -8.92 1.73
N LEU A 86 8.12 -9.28 1.30
CA LEU A 86 7.20 -8.41 0.58
C LEU A 86 6.11 -7.85 1.50
N THR A 87 5.94 -6.53 1.49
CA THR A 87 4.81 -5.84 2.11
C THR A 87 4.07 -5.04 1.04
N VAL A 88 2.75 -5.17 1.00
CA VAL A 88 1.90 -4.51 0.00
C VAL A 88 0.90 -3.58 0.67
N PHE A 89 0.93 -2.31 0.28
CA PHE A 89 -0.02 -1.27 0.73
C PHE A 89 -1.12 -1.17 -0.31
N HIS A 90 -2.36 -1.31 0.13
CA HIS A 90 -3.50 -1.32 -0.80
C HIS A 90 -4.79 -0.82 -0.14
N ASP A 91 -5.76 -0.44 -0.98
CA ASP A 91 -7.11 -0.08 -0.55
C ASP A 91 -7.91 -1.33 -0.15
N GLU A 92 -8.68 -1.21 0.94
CA GLU A 92 -9.48 -2.30 1.49
C GLU A 92 -10.93 -1.89 1.69
N LEU A 93 -11.83 -2.57 0.98
CA LEU A 93 -13.28 -2.33 1.07
C LEU A 93 -13.87 -2.75 2.40
N ASP A 94 -13.32 -3.81 3.02
CA ASP A 94 -13.89 -4.44 4.21
C ASP A 94 -13.50 -3.75 5.52
N LEU A 95 -12.69 -2.69 5.43
CA LEU A 95 -12.34 -1.84 6.57
C LEU A 95 -13.01 -0.48 6.44
N ALA A 96 -13.47 0.05 7.57
CA ALA A 96 -14.01 1.41 7.63
C ALA A 96 -12.99 2.43 7.09
N PRO A 97 -13.43 3.55 6.50
CA PRO A 97 -12.52 4.56 5.99
C PRO A 97 -11.50 4.99 7.04
N PHE A 98 -10.25 5.14 6.61
CA PHE A 98 -9.12 5.62 7.42
C PHE A 98 -8.73 4.70 8.57
N LYS A 99 -9.11 3.42 8.52
CA LYS A 99 -8.59 2.37 9.40
C LYS A 99 -7.45 1.63 8.70
N VAL A 100 -6.49 1.17 9.49
CA VAL A 100 -5.35 0.38 8.98
C VAL A 100 -5.27 -0.93 9.76
N LYS A 101 -5.18 -2.02 9.03
CA LYS A 101 -4.92 -3.36 9.58
C LYS A 101 -3.81 -4.03 8.80
N VAL A 102 -2.95 -4.76 9.49
CA VAL A 102 -1.87 -5.53 8.89
C VAL A 102 -2.18 -7.01 9.03
N ARG A 103 -1.94 -7.76 7.96
CA ARG A 103 -2.15 -9.21 7.95
C ARG A 103 -1.19 -9.87 6.97
N VAL A 104 -0.71 -11.06 7.30
CA VAL A 104 0.04 -11.91 6.36
C VAL A 104 -0.92 -12.93 5.77
N GLY A 105 -0.92 -13.04 4.45
CA GLY A 105 -1.84 -13.93 3.75
C GLY A 105 -3.29 -13.46 3.81
N GLY A 106 -4.21 -14.38 3.64
CA GLY A 106 -5.65 -14.16 3.69
C GLY A 106 -6.30 -13.95 2.33
N GLY A 107 -7.57 -13.59 2.33
CA GLY A 107 -8.37 -13.39 1.12
C GLY A 107 -7.93 -12.17 0.33
N LEU A 108 -8.38 -12.12 -0.92
CA LEU A 108 -8.01 -11.05 -1.86
C LEU A 108 -9.05 -9.93 -1.94
N ALA A 109 -10.23 -10.13 -1.35
CA ALA A 109 -11.35 -9.18 -1.32
C ALA A 109 -11.69 -8.61 -2.72
N GLY A 110 -11.47 -9.39 -3.78
CA GLY A 110 -11.70 -8.97 -5.16
C GLY A 110 -10.69 -7.96 -5.70
N HIS A 111 -9.62 -7.66 -4.96
CA HIS A 111 -8.61 -6.70 -5.38
C HIS A 111 -7.71 -7.28 -6.48
N ASN A 112 -7.75 -6.70 -7.67
CA ASN A 112 -7.04 -7.23 -8.84
C ASN A 112 -5.51 -7.18 -8.67
N GLY A 113 -4.98 -6.16 -8.02
CA GLY A 113 -3.54 -6.06 -7.74
C GLY A 113 -3.05 -7.15 -6.81
N LEU A 114 -3.79 -7.42 -5.73
CA LEU A 114 -3.48 -8.51 -4.80
C LEU A 114 -3.56 -9.86 -5.48
N ARG A 115 -4.58 -10.06 -6.32
CA ARG A 115 -4.74 -11.29 -7.10
C ARG A 115 -3.55 -11.52 -8.01
N SER A 116 -3.08 -10.48 -8.69
CA SER A 116 -1.93 -10.54 -9.58
C SER A 116 -0.65 -10.92 -8.83
N ILE A 117 -0.41 -10.33 -7.67
CA ILE A 117 0.76 -10.64 -6.82
C ILE A 117 0.66 -12.07 -6.29
N ASP A 118 -0.50 -12.47 -5.80
CA ASP A 118 -0.75 -13.84 -5.32
C ASP A 118 -0.46 -14.87 -6.42
N ALA A 119 -0.95 -14.64 -7.63
CA ALA A 119 -0.69 -15.54 -8.76
C ALA A 119 0.80 -15.65 -9.10
N ALA A 120 1.56 -14.58 -8.93
CA ALA A 120 2.99 -14.53 -9.28
C ALA A 120 3.90 -15.09 -8.17
N LEU A 121 3.58 -14.82 -6.90
CA LEU A 121 4.48 -15.05 -5.75
C LEU A 121 3.85 -15.89 -4.63
N GLY A 122 2.56 -16.23 -4.74
CA GLY A 122 1.82 -16.90 -3.69
C GLY A 122 1.20 -15.92 -2.69
N PRO A 123 0.38 -16.44 -1.74
CA PRO A 123 -0.46 -15.61 -0.88
C PRO A 123 0.24 -15.06 0.38
N ASP A 124 1.44 -15.50 0.72
CA ASP A 124 2.03 -15.33 2.05
C ASP A 124 2.81 -14.02 2.22
N PHE A 125 2.43 -12.98 1.47
CA PHE A 125 2.99 -11.65 1.67
C PHE A 125 2.21 -10.86 2.73
N ARG A 126 2.90 -9.92 3.37
CA ARG A 126 2.29 -9.02 4.36
C ARG A 126 1.49 -7.94 3.64
N ARG A 127 0.32 -7.62 4.17
CA ARG A 127 -0.60 -6.64 3.61
C ARG A 127 -0.90 -5.56 4.62
N VAL A 128 -0.63 -4.33 4.24
CA VAL A 128 -1.08 -3.15 4.97
C VAL A 128 -2.38 -2.71 4.31
N ARG A 129 -3.48 -3.03 4.97
CA ARG A 129 -4.84 -2.84 4.46
C ARG A 129 -5.35 -1.47 4.90
N ILE A 130 -5.52 -0.57 3.93
CA ILE A 130 -5.97 0.81 4.19
C ILE A 130 -7.46 0.90 3.85
N GLY A 131 -8.27 1.10 4.87
CA GLY A 131 -9.73 1.10 4.74
C GLY A 131 -10.25 2.24 3.89
N ILE A 132 -11.12 1.91 2.95
CA ILE A 132 -11.85 2.87 2.13
C ILE A 132 -13.37 2.77 2.33
N GLY A 133 -13.82 1.82 3.14
CA GLY A 133 -15.22 1.54 3.37
C GLY A 133 -15.90 0.86 2.17
N HIS A 134 -16.99 0.18 2.46
CA HIS A 134 -17.81 -0.46 1.44
C HIS A 134 -19.02 0.44 1.12
N PRO A 135 -19.35 0.64 -0.18
CA PRO A 135 -20.46 1.53 -0.56
C PRO A 135 -21.86 0.99 -0.25
N GLY A 136 -21.94 -0.25 0.25
CA GLY A 136 -23.20 -0.92 0.58
C GLY A 136 -23.36 -2.24 -0.15
N PRO A 137 -24.27 -3.12 0.33
CA PRO A 137 -24.43 -4.43 -0.28
C PRO A 137 -25.07 -4.35 -1.66
N GLY A 138 -24.73 -5.28 -2.53
CA GLY A 138 -25.54 -5.73 -3.64
C GLY A 138 -25.12 -5.42 -5.06
N ARG A 139 -24.36 -4.39 -5.41
CA ARG A 139 -24.03 -4.11 -6.82
C ARG A 139 -22.54 -3.91 -7.05
N LYS A 140 -21.98 -4.72 -7.96
CA LYS A 140 -20.57 -4.61 -8.38
C LYS A 140 -20.23 -3.27 -9.01
N ASP A 141 -21.18 -2.65 -9.70
CA ASP A 141 -21.00 -1.33 -10.32
C ASP A 141 -20.79 -0.23 -9.27
N LEU A 142 -21.47 -0.32 -8.13
CA LEU A 142 -21.27 0.62 -7.01
C LEU A 142 -19.90 0.45 -6.38
N VAL A 143 -19.44 -0.79 -6.22
CA VAL A 143 -18.11 -1.10 -5.70
C VAL A 143 -17.03 -0.54 -6.63
N THR A 144 -17.12 -0.82 -7.92
CA THR A 144 -16.17 -0.33 -8.92
C THR A 144 -16.12 1.19 -8.93
N ARG A 145 -17.28 1.84 -8.91
CA ARG A 145 -17.39 3.30 -8.89
C ARG A 145 -16.78 3.90 -7.62
N HIS A 146 -16.97 3.27 -6.47
CA HIS A 146 -16.39 3.71 -5.22
C HIS A 146 -14.85 3.58 -5.22
N VAL A 147 -14.35 2.42 -5.61
CA VAL A 147 -12.91 2.10 -5.67
C VAL A 147 -12.17 3.03 -6.64
N LEU A 148 -12.74 3.25 -7.82
CA LEU A 148 -12.16 4.12 -8.85
C LEU A 148 -12.53 5.60 -8.67
N GLY A 149 -13.38 5.91 -7.68
CA GLY A 149 -13.75 7.28 -7.35
C GLY A 149 -12.63 7.99 -6.60
N ASN A 150 -12.58 9.31 -6.79
CA ASN A 150 -11.63 10.14 -6.07
C ASN A 150 -12.04 10.33 -4.62
N TYR A 151 -11.04 10.48 -3.75
CA TYR A 151 -11.30 11.00 -2.41
C TYR A 151 -11.96 12.38 -2.53
N ALA A 152 -13.01 12.60 -1.72
CA ALA A 152 -13.67 13.89 -1.65
C ALA A 152 -12.78 14.92 -0.94
N LYS A 153 -13.02 16.20 -1.18
CA LYS A 153 -12.28 17.28 -0.53
C LYS A 153 -12.29 17.14 1.00
N ALA A 154 -13.43 16.79 1.58
CA ALA A 154 -13.59 16.61 3.02
C ALA A 154 -12.79 15.41 3.56
N GLU A 155 -12.40 14.47 2.71
CA GLU A 155 -11.62 13.29 3.08
C GLU A 155 -10.10 13.54 3.04
N MET A 156 -9.64 14.64 2.46
CA MET A 156 -8.20 14.87 2.23
C MET A 156 -7.43 15.06 3.54
N GLU A 157 -8.00 15.74 4.53
CA GLU A 157 -7.34 15.94 5.81
C GLU A 157 -7.21 14.61 6.60
N PRO A 158 -8.29 13.83 6.83
CA PRO A 158 -8.14 12.53 7.48
C PRO A 158 -7.26 11.56 6.70
N LEU A 159 -7.24 11.62 5.37
CA LEU A 159 -6.33 10.82 4.56
C LEU A 159 -4.88 11.21 4.79
N SER A 160 -4.58 12.50 4.79
CA SER A 160 -3.24 13.02 5.07
C SER A 160 -2.75 12.60 6.45
N ASP A 161 -3.61 12.69 7.46
CA ASP A 161 -3.30 12.30 8.84
C ASP A 161 -3.00 10.80 8.92
N LEU A 162 -3.78 9.98 8.23
CA LEU A 162 -3.58 8.53 8.17
C LEU A 162 -2.23 8.18 7.54
N LEU A 163 -1.94 8.76 6.37
CA LEU A 163 -0.70 8.46 5.66
C LEU A 163 0.53 8.94 6.44
N ALA A 164 0.44 10.08 7.11
CA ALA A 164 1.50 10.57 8.00
C ALA A 164 1.71 9.62 9.17
N ALA A 165 0.65 9.11 9.79
CA ALA A 165 0.75 8.15 10.88
C ALA A 165 1.42 6.84 10.42
N VAL A 166 1.03 6.33 9.27
CA VAL A 166 1.63 5.13 8.67
C VAL A 166 3.13 5.34 8.44
N ALA A 167 3.51 6.46 7.86
CA ALA A 167 4.92 6.78 7.58
C ALA A 167 5.73 6.96 8.87
N ASN A 168 5.17 7.63 9.86
CA ASN A 168 5.86 7.90 11.14
C ASN A 168 6.06 6.64 11.98
N GLU A 169 5.20 5.64 11.84
CA GLU A 169 5.29 4.39 12.60
C GLU A 169 5.88 3.23 11.77
N ALA A 170 6.39 3.52 10.59
CA ALA A 170 6.89 2.51 9.65
C ALA A 170 8.04 1.66 10.20
N GLU A 171 8.82 2.15 11.17
CA GLU A 171 9.91 1.38 11.77
C GLU A 171 9.41 0.11 12.45
N TRP A 172 8.26 0.17 13.14
CA TRP A 172 7.66 -1.04 13.75
C TRP A 172 7.34 -2.08 12.70
N LEU A 173 6.82 -1.64 11.57
CA LEU A 173 6.50 -2.53 10.44
C LEU A 173 7.77 -3.14 9.86
N ALA A 174 8.82 -2.35 9.67
CA ALA A 174 10.12 -2.82 9.18
C ALA A 174 10.76 -3.84 10.13
N ASP A 175 10.58 -3.66 11.44
CA ASP A 175 11.08 -4.57 12.47
C ASP A 175 10.23 -5.84 12.61
N GLY A 176 9.11 -5.95 11.89
CA GLY A 176 8.23 -7.10 11.97
C GLY A 176 7.25 -7.06 13.15
N ASP A 177 7.14 -5.95 13.85
CA ASP A 177 6.19 -5.77 14.95
C ASP A 177 4.89 -5.15 14.44
N ASP A 178 4.11 -5.97 13.72
CA ASP A 178 2.87 -5.54 13.09
C ASP A 178 1.83 -5.06 14.10
N ALA A 179 1.76 -5.71 15.25
CA ALA A 179 0.83 -5.35 16.34
C ALA A 179 1.16 -3.95 16.88
N ARG A 180 2.44 -3.67 17.12
CA ARG A 180 2.89 -2.35 17.59
C ARG A 180 2.62 -1.27 16.54
N PHE A 181 2.90 -1.56 15.28
CA PHE A 181 2.59 -0.66 14.17
C PHE A 181 1.10 -0.27 14.19
N MET A 182 0.20 -1.25 14.26
CA MET A 182 -1.24 -0.98 14.28
C MET A 182 -1.66 -0.16 15.50
N SER A 183 -1.15 -0.47 16.68
CA SER A 183 -1.46 0.25 17.91
C SER A 183 -1.00 1.71 17.86
N GLU A 184 0.23 1.95 17.42
CA GLU A 184 0.81 3.29 17.39
C GLU A 184 0.14 4.17 16.32
N VAL A 185 -0.20 3.59 15.15
CA VAL A 185 -0.97 4.30 14.12
C VAL A 185 -2.33 4.72 14.69
N ALA A 186 -3.05 3.81 15.35
CA ALA A 186 -4.33 4.10 15.95
C ALA A 186 -4.26 5.21 17.00
N LEU A 187 -3.22 5.19 17.84
CA LEU A 187 -3.01 6.21 18.86
C LEU A 187 -2.78 7.59 18.24
N ARG A 188 -1.98 7.68 17.19
CA ARG A 188 -1.76 8.97 16.49
C ARG A 188 -3.05 9.56 15.93
N LEU A 189 -3.93 8.70 15.41
CA LEU A 189 -5.20 9.14 14.83
C LEU A 189 -6.23 9.58 15.86
N GLN A 190 -6.05 9.20 17.12
CA GLN A 190 -6.93 9.61 18.22
C GLN A 190 -6.47 10.93 18.88
N GLN A 191 -5.24 11.35 18.65
CA GLN A 191 -4.73 12.59 19.22
C GLN A 191 -5.25 13.78 18.41
N PRO A 192 -5.85 14.78 19.06
CA PRO A 192 -6.19 16.02 18.37
C PRO A 192 -4.89 16.67 17.87
N GLY A 193 -4.81 16.79 16.57
CA GLY A 193 -3.63 17.31 15.89
C GLY A 193 -3.45 18.80 16.06
#